data_39a378f7611ccc38b4c38afa577f203b
#
_entry.id   39a378f7611ccc38b4c38afa577f203b
#
_cell.length_a   1.000
_cell.length_b   1.000
_cell.length_c   1.000
_cell.angle_alpha   90.00
_cell.angle_beta   90.00
_cell.angle_gamma   90.00
#
_symmetry.space_group_name_H-M   'P 1'
#
loop_
_entity.id
_entity.type
_entity.pdbx_description
1 polymer ?
#
loop_
_entity_poly.entity_id
_entity_poly.type
_entity_poly.pdbx_seq_one_letter_code
_entity_poly.pdbx_strand_id
1 'polypeptide(L)'
;MSLTSLFSYISKTNNNSTLNLQHAVNGVNEILAAPLNYDIKTLGWTTDVVATPFKGFDLHFLFTYQKPTYKKYETSVKFSDGYIGQINATGNIVAEIPQVIVEIDPSYMITKDLKIWTSFRYFSKTYANINDAYYFNGRWETFGGLNWQVNKKLSLGCSVVNFLNQTGAKGSIAGAELVTKDEAGKYANTVMAGSYIRPFTVEFSAQIKF
;
A
#
# COMPACT_ATOMS: atom_id res chain seq x y z
N MET A 1 10.17 -8.36 -27.05
CA MET A 1 9.63 -7.20 -26.31
C MET A 1 8.11 -7.22 -26.41
N SER A 2 7.42 -7.10 -25.31
CA SER A 2 5.97 -6.90 -25.28
C SER A 2 5.68 -5.62 -24.48
N LEU A 3 4.67 -4.87 -24.93
CA LEU A 3 4.19 -3.65 -24.29
C LEU A 3 2.67 -3.75 -24.20
N THR A 4 2.13 -3.62 -23.01
CA THR A 4 0.69 -3.52 -22.75
C THR A 4 0.41 -2.22 -22.03
N SER A 5 -0.58 -1.47 -22.50
CA SER A 5 -1.04 -0.26 -21.82
C SER A 5 -2.56 -0.30 -21.69
N LEU A 6 -3.07 -0.10 -20.48
CA LEU A 6 -4.47 -0.26 -20.14
C LEU A 6 -4.98 0.93 -19.34
N PHE A 7 -6.08 1.53 -19.80
CA PHE A 7 -6.88 2.44 -19.00
C PHE A 7 -8.02 1.69 -18.34
N SER A 8 -8.28 1.98 -17.09
CA SER A 8 -9.35 1.35 -16.33
C SER A 8 -10.22 2.39 -15.61
N TYR A 9 -11.51 2.13 -15.56
CA TYR A 9 -12.46 2.80 -14.69
C TYR A 9 -13.18 1.74 -13.88
N ILE A 10 -13.00 1.78 -12.56
CA ILE A 10 -13.60 0.82 -11.63
C ILE A 10 -14.57 1.58 -10.74
N SER A 11 -15.81 1.10 -10.65
CA SER A 11 -16.81 1.59 -9.71
C SER A 11 -17.23 0.44 -8.81
N LYS A 12 -16.95 0.57 -7.51
CA LYS A 12 -17.45 -0.34 -6.47
C LYS A 12 -18.55 0.39 -5.73
N THR A 13 -19.74 -0.16 -5.74
CA THR A 13 -20.93 0.45 -5.13
C THR A 13 -21.43 -0.38 -3.95
N ASN A 14 -22.15 0.27 -3.04
CA ASN A 14 -22.79 -0.37 -1.87
C ASN A 14 -21.82 -1.11 -0.96
N ASN A 15 -20.61 -0.56 -0.77
CA ASN A 15 -19.70 -1.07 0.26
C ASN A 15 -20.29 -0.69 1.63
N ASN A 16 -20.24 -1.63 2.57
CA ASN A 16 -20.74 -1.43 3.94
C ASN A 16 -19.56 -1.34 4.91
N SER A 17 -19.67 -0.44 5.87
CA SER A 17 -18.76 -0.33 7.00
C SER A 17 -19.50 0.18 8.23
N THR A 18 -18.85 0.11 9.38
CA THR A 18 -19.34 0.72 10.61
C THR A 18 -18.20 1.50 11.23
N LEU A 19 -18.43 2.76 11.52
CA LEU A 19 -17.49 3.64 12.19
C LEU A 19 -17.91 3.83 13.64
N ASN A 20 -16.93 3.88 14.55
CA ASN A 20 -17.19 4.19 15.96
C ASN A 20 -16.89 5.68 16.19
N LEU A 21 -17.93 6.49 16.33
CA LEU A 21 -17.80 7.89 16.67
C LEU A 21 -17.80 8.05 18.19
N GLN A 22 -16.97 8.95 18.69
CA GLN A 22 -16.77 9.19 20.11
C GLN A 22 -17.10 10.64 20.45
N HIS A 23 -17.79 10.84 21.56
CA HIS A 23 -18.10 12.15 22.10
C HIS A 23 -18.13 12.11 23.62
N ALA A 24 -17.60 13.14 24.28
CA ALA A 24 -17.61 13.24 25.74
C ALA A 24 -18.94 13.84 26.22
N VAL A 25 -19.78 13.04 26.88
CA VAL A 25 -21.05 13.44 27.47
C VAL A 25 -20.88 13.47 28.98
N ASN A 26 -21.05 14.61 29.61
CA ASN A 26 -20.87 14.79 31.06
C ASN A 26 -19.54 14.24 31.61
N GLY A 27 -18.45 14.35 30.83
CA GLY A 27 -17.12 13.86 31.22
C GLY A 27 -16.91 12.36 31.00
N VAL A 28 -17.89 11.62 30.50
CA VAL A 28 -17.79 10.22 30.13
C VAL A 28 -17.75 10.10 28.59
N ASN A 29 -16.84 9.29 28.08
CA ASN A 29 -16.72 9.07 26.64
C ASN A 29 -17.83 8.09 26.17
N GLU A 30 -18.79 8.60 25.43
CA GLU A 30 -19.82 7.80 24.73
C GLU A 30 -19.31 7.39 23.35
N ILE A 31 -19.44 6.11 22.99
CA ILE A 31 -19.03 5.56 21.70
C ILE A 31 -20.28 5.00 21.01
N LEU A 32 -20.58 5.51 19.83
CA LEU A 32 -21.72 5.06 19.03
C LEU A 32 -21.27 4.51 17.69
N ALA A 33 -21.85 3.37 17.32
CA ALA A 33 -21.63 2.75 16.02
C ALA A 33 -22.45 3.47 14.95
N ALA A 34 -21.80 3.98 13.93
CA ALA A 34 -22.40 4.64 12.78
C ALA A 34 -22.31 3.74 11.55
N PRO A 35 -23.38 3.08 11.12
CA PRO A 35 -23.38 2.32 9.88
C PRO A 35 -23.24 3.25 8.69
N LEU A 36 -22.51 2.79 7.67
CA LEU A 36 -22.17 3.57 6.50
C LEU A 36 -22.24 2.71 5.24
N ASN A 37 -22.94 3.24 4.23
CA ASN A 37 -22.88 2.75 2.86
C ASN A 37 -22.11 3.74 2.01
N TYR A 38 -21.10 3.26 1.26
CA TYR A 38 -20.29 4.12 0.43
C TYR A 38 -19.90 3.46 -0.89
N ASP A 39 -19.54 4.29 -1.84
CA ASP A 39 -19.02 3.88 -3.13
C ASP A 39 -17.52 4.27 -3.26
N ILE A 40 -16.78 3.54 -4.10
CA ILE A 40 -15.42 3.90 -4.50
C ILE A 40 -15.38 3.98 -6.03
N LYS A 41 -14.78 5.05 -6.55
CA LYS A 41 -14.49 5.19 -7.97
C LYS A 41 -12.98 5.32 -8.16
N THR A 42 -12.44 4.52 -9.08
CA THR A 42 -11.01 4.51 -9.40
C THR A 42 -10.83 4.73 -10.89
N LEU A 43 -10.08 5.77 -11.25
CA LEU A 43 -9.46 5.91 -12.56
C LEU A 43 -8.07 5.31 -12.48
N GLY A 44 -7.69 4.50 -13.44
CA GLY A 44 -6.40 3.83 -13.48
C GLY A 44 -5.78 3.83 -14.87
N TRP A 45 -4.46 3.81 -14.89
CA TRP A 45 -3.65 3.57 -16.07
C TRP A 45 -2.47 2.70 -15.68
N THR A 46 -2.30 1.59 -16.38
CA THR A 46 -1.20 0.66 -16.15
C THR A 46 -0.45 0.47 -17.46
N THR A 47 0.86 0.52 -17.41
CA THR A 47 1.75 0.15 -18.51
C THR A 47 2.69 -0.94 -18.03
N ASP A 48 2.73 -2.04 -18.76
CA ASP A 48 3.53 -3.22 -18.52
C ASP A 48 4.46 -3.46 -19.70
N VAL A 49 5.75 -3.58 -19.46
CA VAL A 49 6.79 -3.83 -20.46
C VAL A 49 7.62 -5.03 -20.05
N VAL A 50 7.66 -6.03 -20.92
CA VAL A 50 8.59 -7.16 -20.78
C VAL A 50 9.55 -7.14 -21.96
N ALA A 51 10.84 -7.12 -21.69
CA ALA A 51 11.87 -7.05 -22.70
C ALA A 51 13.05 -7.99 -22.40
N THR A 52 13.63 -8.57 -23.45
CA THR A 52 14.87 -9.33 -23.43
C THR A 52 15.84 -8.65 -24.41
N PRO A 53 16.47 -7.52 -24.04
CA PRO A 53 17.30 -6.70 -24.94
C PRO A 53 18.49 -7.44 -25.51
N PHE A 54 19.04 -8.37 -24.74
CA PHE A 54 20.16 -9.23 -25.15
C PHE A 54 20.10 -10.58 -24.44
N LYS A 55 20.85 -11.54 -24.93
CA LYS A 55 20.80 -12.92 -24.43
C LYS A 55 21.09 -13.00 -22.93
N GLY A 56 20.17 -13.61 -22.20
CA GLY A 56 20.26 -13.86 -20.76
C GLY A 56 19.82 -12.69 -19.89
N PHE A 57 19.52 -11.52 -20.42
CA PHE A 57 18.99 -10.40 -19.67
C PHE A 57 17.49 -10.22 -19.93
N ASP A 58 16.70 -10.25 -18.86
CA ASP A 58 15.27 -9.96 -18.87
C ASP A 58 15.00 -8.74 -18.04
N LEU A 59 14.10 -7.88 -18.53
CA LEU A 59 13.61 -6.69 -17.84
C LEU A 59 12.09 -6.72 -17.83
N HIS A 60 11.51 -6.61 -16.65
CA HIS A 60 10.11 -6.28 -16.47
C HIS A 60 10.00 -4.88 -15.88
N PHE A 61 9.16 -4.05 -16.47
CA PHE A 61 8.83 -2.72 -15.99
C PHE A 61 7.32 -2.57 -15.90
N LEU A 62 6.83 -2.20 -14.73
CA LEU A 62 5.43 -1.91 -14.49
C LEU A 62 5.29 -0.47 -13.96
N PHE A 63 4.42 0.29 -14.60
CA PHE A 63 3.95 1.59 -14.13
C PHE A 63 2.45 1.52 -13.91
N THR A 64 1.99 1.94 -12.73
CA THR A 64 0.56 2.07 -12.44
C THR A 64 0.29 3.45 -11.87
N TYR A 65 -0.64 4.16 -12.48
CA TYR A 65 -1.32 5.32 -11.89
C TYR A 65 -2.75 4.93 -11.53
N GLN A 66 -3.20 5.30 -10.33
CA GLN A 66 -4.57 5.08 -9.90
C GLN A 66 -5.03 6.19 -8.97
N LYS A 67 -6.31 6.58 -9.10
CA LYS A 67 -6.92 7.59 -8.23
C LYS A 67 -8.21 7.05 -7.64
N PRO A 68 -8.12 6.21 -6.60
CA PRO A 68 -9.29 5.73 -5.88
C PRO A 68 -9.86 6.84 -4.99
N THR A 69 -11.14 7.15 -5.14
CA THR A 69 -11.82 8.19 -4.36
C THR A 69 -13.10 7.66 -3.74
N TYR A 70 -13.35 8.03 -2.50
CA TYR A 70 -14.61 7.77 -1.84
C TYR A 70 -15.75 8.56 -2.49
N LYS A 71 -16.91 7.91 -2.63
CA LYS A 71 -18.18 8.50 -3.05
C LYS A 71 -19.23 8.13 -2.05
N LYS A 72 -20.09 9.10 -1.69
CA LYS A 72 -21.15 8.93 -0.69
C LYS A 72 -20.61 8.46 0.69
N TYR A 73 -19.39 8.84 1.03
CA TYR A 73 -18.78 8.44 2.30
C TYR A 73 -19.19 9.43 3.39
N GLU A 74 -20.43 9.33 3.85
CA GLU A 74 -20.99 10.20 4.87
C GLU A 74 -21.93 9.44 5.80
N THR A 75 -21.85 9.73 7.09
CA THR A 75 -22.74 9.18 8.12
C THR A 75 -22.79 10.10 9.32
N SER A 76 -23.84 9.97 10.14
CA SER A 76 -23.99 10.72 11.38
C SER A 76 -24.68 9.89 12.45
N VAL A 77 -24.40 10.21 13.71
CA VAL A 77 -25.09 9.65 14.89
C VAL A 77 -25.43 10.78 15.86
N LYS A 78 -26.51 10.62 16.60
CA LYS A 78 -26.92 11.55 17.65
C LYS A 78 -26.56 10.96 19.01
N PHE A 79 -25.73 11.66 19.78
CA PHE A 79 -25.35 11.32 21.13
C PHE A 79 -26.45 11.66 22.16
N SER A 80 -26.29 11.14 23.37
CA SER A 80 -27.34 11.26 24.43
C SER A 80 -27.58 12.70 24.89
N ASP A 81 -26.58 13.58 24.78
CA ASP A 81 -26.71 15.03 25.06
C ASP A 81 -27.31 15.84 23.91
N GLY A 82 -27.62 15.17 22.78
CA GLY A 82 -28.18 15.81 21.59
C GLY A 82 -27.14 16.24 20.57
N TYR A 83 -25.81 16.12 20.85
CA TYR A 83 -24.77 16.40 19.87
C TYR A 83 -24.87 15.44 18.68
N ILE A 84 -24.64 15.97 17.47
CA ILE A 84 -24.62 15.17 16.24
C ILE A 84 -23.19 15.04 15.78
N GLY A 85 -22.60 13.85 15.99
CA GLY A 85 -21.34 13.46 15.40
C GLY A 85 -21.53 13.08 13.94
N GLN A 86 -20.73 13.61 13.06
CA GLN A 86 -20.84 13.31 11.62
C GLN A 86 -19.45 13.15 10.99
N ILE A 87 -19.38 12.31 9.98
CA ILE A 87 -18.22 12.09 9.15
C ILE A 87 -18.62 12.29 7.70
N ASN A 88 -17.80 13.04 6.97
CA ASN A 88 -17.92 13.16 5.52
C ASN A 88 -16.52 13.13 4.89
N ALA A 89 -16.19 11.98 4.30
CA ALA A 89 -14.95 11.77 3.54
C ALA A 89 -15.21 11.65 2.04
N THR A 90 -16.39 12.06 1.58
CA THR A 90 -16.74 12.07 0.16
C THR A 90 -15.76 12.93 -0.63
N GLY A 91 -15.13 12.35 -1.65
CA GLY A 91 -14.12 13.00 -2.47
C GLY A 91 -12.67 12.77 -2.02
N ASN A 92 -12.45 12.32 -0.80
CA ASN A 92 -11.11 11.98 -0.31
C ASN A 92 -10.54 10.78 -1.05
N ILE A 93 -9.21 10.68 -1.05
CA ILE A 93 -8.50 9.52 -1.59
C ILE A 93 -8.68 8.34 -0.64
N VAL A 94 -8.87 7.15 -1.19
CA VAL A 94 -8.95 5.93 -0.37
C VAL A 94 -7.62 5.73 0.34
N ALA A 95 -7.69 5.61 1.67
CA ALA A 95 -6.52 5.44 2.52
C ALA A 95 -5.72 4.18 2.16
N GLU A 96 -4.43 4.18 2.46
CA GLU A 96 -3.46 3.10 2.29
C GLU A 96 -3.15 2.72 0.83
N ILE A 97 -3.77 3.35 -0.14
CA ILE A 97 -3.55 3.06 -1.56
C ILE A 97 -2.64 4.11 -2.20
N PRO A 98 -1.44 3.74 -2.68
CA PRO A 98 -0.57 4.65 -3.42
C PRO A 98 -1.18 4.98 -4.78
N GLN A 99 -1.06 6.23 -5.19
CA GLN A 99 -1.58 6.66 -6.49
C GLN A 99 -0.64 6.33 -7.65
N VAL A 100 0.66 6.22 -7.36
CA VAL A 100 1.67 5.82 -8.34
C VAL A 100 2.45 4.63 -7.78
N ILE A 101 2.58 3.60 -8.59
CA ILE A 101 3.44 2.43 -8.34
C ILE A 101 4.35 2.28 -9.55
N VAL A 102 5.64 2.10 -9.30
CA VAL A 102 6.63 1.74 -10.33
C VAL A 102 7.35 0.50 -9.88
N GLU A 103 7.44 -0.51 -10.73
CA GLU A 103 8.26 -1.69 -10.50
C GLU A 103 9.27 -1.85 -11.64
N ILE A 104 10.50 -2.17 -11.30
CA ILE A 104 11.60 -2.40 -12.23
C ILE A 104 12.31 -3.67 -11.78
N ASP A 105 12.18 -4.72 -12.55
CA ASP A 105 12.65 -6.07 -12.21
C ASP A 105 13.66 -6.58 -13.25
N PRO A 106 14.91 -6.12 -13.24
CA PRO A 106 15.95 -6.67 -14.09
C PRO A 106 16.45 -8.01 -13.55
N SER A 107 16.75 -8.92 -14.45
CA SER A 107 17.40 -10.19 -14.12
C SER A 107 18.37 -10.62 -15.20
N TYR A 108 19.40 -11.36 -14.81
CA TYR A 108 20.43 -11.82 -15.72
C TYR A 108 20.88 -13.26 -15.45
N MET A 109 20.96 -14.06 -16.49
CA MET A 109 21.53 -15.40 -16.46
C MET A 109 23.05 -15.31 -16.58
N ILE A 110 23.77 -15.34 -15.45
CA ILE A 110 25.24 -15.33 -15.42
C ILE A 110 25.80 -16.56 -16.12
N THR A 111 25.17 -17.70 -15.84
CA THR A 111 25.39 -18.96 -16.55
C THR A 111 24.03 -19.60 -16.86
N LYS A 112 24.02 -20.73 -17.57
CA LYS A 112 22.77 -21.49 -17.80
C LYS A 112 22.06 -21.96 -16.51
N ASP A 113 22.80 -22.02 -15.40
CA ASP A 113 22.33 -22.56 -14.12
C ASP A 113 22.30 -21.52 -12.99
N LEU A 114 22.82 -20.30 -13.23
CA LEU A 114 22.91 -19.24 -12.22
C LEU A 114 22.26 -17.95 -12.73
N LYS A 115 21.21 -17.51 -12.02
CA LYS A 115 20.47 -16.27 -12.28
C LYS A 115 20.65 -15.30 -11.13
N ILE A 116 20.97 -14.05 -11.45
CA ILE A 116 20.85 -12.90 -10.54
C ILE A 116 19.61 -12.10 -10.91
N TRP A 117 18.95 -11.56 -9.91
CA TRP A 117 17.77 -10.70 -10.11
C TRP A 117 17.69 -9.61 -9.06
N THR A 118 17.05 -8.50 -9.41
CA THR A 118 16.71 -7.44 -8.48
C THR A 118 15.28 -6.96 -8.77
N SER A 119 14.65 -6.33 -7.79
CA SER A 119 13.35 -5.70 -7.90
C SER A 119 13.37 -4.38 -7.15
N PHE A 120 13.03 -3.31 -7.83
CA PHE A 120 12.89 -1.97 -7.28
C PHE A 120 11.42 -1.58 -7.37
N ARG A 121 10.79 -1.33 -6.23
CA ARG A 121 9.38 -0.96 -6.16
C ARG A 121 9.22 0.39 -5.51
N TYR A 122 8.74 1.35 -6.26
CA TYR A 122 8.36 2.67 -5.76
C TYR A 122 6.87 2.73 -5.50
N PHE A 123 6.51 3.23 -4.33
CA PHE A 123 5.15 3.57 -3.95
C PHE A 123 5.09 5.05 -3.63
N SER A 124 4.19 5.79 -4.27
CA SER A 124 3.98 7.19 -3.95
C SER A 124 3.40 7.38 -2.54
N LYS A 125 3.26 8.62 -2.11
CA LYS A 125 2.56 8.99 -0.89
C LYS A 125 1.24 8.25 -0.75
N THR A 126 0.95 7.76 0.47
CA THR A 126 -0.32 7.13 0.86
C THR A 126 -0.93 7.88 2.03
N TYR A 127 -2.23 8.11 2.00
CA TYR A 127 -2.93 8.62 3.18
C TYR A 127 -3.12 7.51 4.21
N ALA A 128 -2.95 7.85 5.48
CA ALA A 128 -2.99 6.91 6.60
C ALA A 128 -4.37 6.87 7.28
N ASN A 129 -5.29 7.76 6.89
CA ASN A 129 -6.65 7.79 7.40
C ASN A 129 -7.65 8.31 6.34
N ILE A 130 -8.96 8.12 6.61
CA ILE A 130 -10.05 8.44 5.68
C ILE A 130 -10.24 9.94 5.45
N ASN A 131 -9.78 10.79 6.35
CA ASN A 131 -9.93 12.25 6.27
C ASN A 131 -8.75 12.93 5.57
N ASP A 132 -7.79 12.18 5.00
CA ASP A 132 -6.58 12.72 4.37
C ASP A 132 -5.76 13.61 5.33
N ALA A 133 -5.88 13.40 6.66
CA ALA A 133 -5.21 14.21 7.68
C ALA A 133 -3.75 13.80 7.87
N TYR A 134 -3.45 12.53 7.73
CA TYR A 134 -2.11 11.96 7.84
C TYR A 134 -1.72 11.24 6.57
N TYR A 135 -0.42 11.23 6.30
CA TYR A 135 0.13 10.50 5.16
C TYR A 135 1.53 10.00 5.45
N PHE A 136 1.91 8.96 4.76
CA PHE A 136 3.30 8.51 4.68
C PHE A 136 3.89 8.94 3.34
N ASN A 137 5.13 9.43 3.37
CA ASN A 137 5.85 9.82 2.16
C ASN A 137 6.05 8.63 1.22
N GLY A 138 6.29 8.92 -0.04
CA GLY A 138 6.68 7.91 -1.01
C GLY A 138 7.94 7.17 -0.58
N ARG A 139 8.01 5.88 -0.92
CA ARG A 139 9.10 4.99 -0.51
C ARG A 139 9.50 4.03 -1.62
N TRP A 140 10.71 3.54 -1.52
CA TRP A 140 11.19 2.40 -2.27
C TRP A 140 11.19 1.14 -1.40
N GLU A 141 10.85 0.01 -1.98
CA GLU A 141 11.09 -1.31 -1.42
C GLU A 141 11.98 -2.05 -2.40
N THR A 142 13.07 -2.65 -1.93
CA THR A 142 14.09 -3.24 -2.80
C THR A 142 14.35 -4.70 -2.42
N PHE A 143 14.42 -5.53 -3.44
CA PHE A 143 14.64 -6.96 -3.31
C PHE A 143 15.71 -7.39 -4.31
N GLY A 144 16.47 -8.42 -3.97
CA GLY A 144 17.43 -8.99 -4.91
C GLY A 144 17.83 -10.39 -4.49
N GLY A 145 18.45 -11.11 -5.38
CA GLY A 145 18.88 -12.46 -5.04
C GLY A 145 19.61 -13.19 -6.16
N LEU A 146 20.02 -14.39 -5.78
CA LEU A 146 20.65 -15.37 -6.65
C LEU A 146 19.85 -16.67 -6.61
N ASN A 147 19.65 -17.27 -7.78
CA ASN A 147 19.08 -18.61 -7.92
C ASN A 147 20.08 -19.49 -8.66
N TRP A 148 20.47 -20.57 -8.03
CA TRP A 148 21.45 -21.50 -8.58
C TRP A 148 20.88 -22.91 -8.68
N GLN A 149 20.77 -23.42 -9.92
CA GLN A 149 20.44 -24.80 -10.20
C GLN A 149 21.72 -25.63 -10.13
N VAL A 150 22.03 -26.19 -8.95
CA VAL A 150 23.27 -26.94 -8.71
C VAL A 150 23.32 -28.20 -9.58
N ASN A 151 22.18 -28.90 -9.68
CA ASN A 151 21.99 -30.07 -10.54
C ASN A 151 20.47 -30.28 -10.79
N LYS A 152 20.10 -31.36 -11.51
CA LYS A 152 18.69 -31.64 -11.85
C LYS A 152 17.75 -31.78 -10.63
N LYS A 153 18.29 -32.09 -9.46
CA LYS A 153 17.52 -32.33 -8.24
C LYS A 153 17.65 -31.24 -7.18
N LEU A 154 18.70 -30.42 -7.20
CA LEU A 154 18.98 -29.42 -6.17
C LEU A 154 19.06 -28.03 -6.76
N SER A 155 18.26 -27.12 -6.21
CA SER A 155 18.34 -25.67 -6.44
C SER A 155 18.59 -24.96 -5.11
N LEU A 156 19.46 -23.96 -5.14
CA LEU A 156 19.76 -23.09 -4.00
C LEU A 156 19.36 -21.65 -4.34
N GLY A 157 18.86 -20.95 -3.35
CA GLY A 157 18.49 -19.53 -3.46
C GLY A 157 19.06 -18.72 -2.30
N CYS A 158 19.46 -17.50 -2.62
CA CYS A 158 19.73 -16.47 -1.63
C CYS A 158 18.96 -15.24 -2.05
N SER A 159 18.17 -14.66 -1.15
CA SER A 159 17.45 -13.42 -1.39
C SER A 159 17.72 -12.40 -0.29
N VAL A 160 17.73 -11.14 -0.68
CA VAL A 160 17.90 -10.00 0.21
C VAL A 160 16.67 -9.11 0.08
N VAL A 161 16.00 -8.87 1.19
CA VAL A 161 14.88 -7.93 1.32
C VAL A 161 15.45 -6.61 1.80
N ASN A 162 14.98 -5.52 1.18
CA ASN A 162 15.40 -4.15 1.52
C ASN A 162 16.93 -3.99 1.49
N PHE A 163 17.55 -4.37 0.37
CA PHE A 163 19.02 -4.36 0.26
C PHE A 163 19.63 -2.95 0.29
N LEU A 164 18.85 -1.90 0.02
CA LEU A 164 19.28 -0.51 0.22
C LEU A 164 19.07 -0.03 1.66
N ASN A 165 18.59 -0.89 2.57
CA ASN A 165 18.35 -0.60 3.98
C ASN A 165 17.54 0.70 4.20
N GLN A 166 16.52 0.90 3.39
CA GLN A 166 15.66 2.06 3.51
C GLN A 166 14.69 1.94 4.67
N THR A 167 14.33 3.07 5.22
CA THR A 167 13.26 3.17 6.21
C THR A 167 11.98 3.67 5.56
N GLY A 168 10.83 3.29 6.09
CA GLY A 168 9.54 3.78 5.60
C GLY A 168 8.39 3.22 6.42
N ALA A 169 7.34 4.01 6.53
CA ALA A 169 6.09 3.61 7.16
C ALA A 169 5.01 3.42 6.10
N LYS A 170 4.02 2.58 6.41
CA LYS A 170 2.88 2.24 5.55
C LYS A 170 1.66 1.87 6.38
N GLY A 171 0.53 1.70 5.71
CA GLY A 171 -0.73 1.29 6.34
C GLY A 171 -1.49 2.45 6.96
N SER A 172 -2.31 2.14 7.94
CA SER A 172 -3.06 3.10 8.75
C SER A 172 -2.31 3.46 10.03
N ILE A 173 -2.76 4.52 10.68
CA ILE A 173 -2.31 4.91 12.03
C ILE A 173 -3.41 4.53 13.00
N ALA A 174 -3.12 3.59 13.92
CA ALA A 174 -4.09 3.13 14.89
C ALA A 174 -4.56 4.26 15.81
N GLY A 175 -5.88 4.38 15.99
CA GLY A 175 -6.51 5.42 16.80
C GLY A 175 -6.62 6.79 16.11
N ALA A 176 -6.16 6.92 14.86
CA ALA A 176 -6.24 8.15 14.10
C ALA A 176 -7.17 8.06 12.87
N GLU A 177 -7.98 7.00 12.78
CA GLU A 177 -8.81 6.69 11.61
C GLU A 177 -9.76 7.84 11.24
N LEU A 178 -10.31 8.51 12.26
CA LEU A 178 -11.33 9.57 12.11
C LEU A 178 -10.79 10.98 12.36
N VAL A 179 -9.51 11.13 12.71
CA VAL A 179 -8.91 12.45 12.95
C VAL A 179 -9.00 13.29 11.69
N THR A 180 -9.52 14.51 11.83
CA THR A 180 -9.65 15.48 10.74
C THR A 180 -8.37 16.31 10.58
N LYS A 181 -8.25 17.02 9.45
CA LYS A 181 -7.09 17.91 9.21
C LYS A 181 -6.96 19.01 10.27
N ASP A 182 -8.09 19.53 10.74
CA ASP A 182 -8.10 20.60 11.75
C ASP A 182 -7.69 20.08 13.14
N GLU A 183 -7.94 18.80 13.40
CA GLU A 183 -7.56 18.14 14.65
C GLU A 183 -6.13 17.59 14.65
N ALA A 184 -5.55 17.36 13.47
CA ALA A 184 -4.24 16.71 13.34
C ALA A 184 -3.14 17.42 14.13
N GLY A 185 -3.22 18.77 14.25
CA GLY A 185 -2.28 19.57 15.02
C GLY A 185 -2.26 19.25 16.53
N LYS A 186 -3.37 18.76 17.08
CA LYS A 186 -3.46 18.38 18.50
C LYS A 186 -2.58 17.17 18.84
N TYR A 187 -2.23 16.37 17.84
CA TYR A 187 -1.45 15.14 17.96
C TYR A 187 0.00 15.29 17.48
N ALA A 188 0.47 16.50 17.22
CA ALA A 188 1.81 16.77 16.64
C ALA A 188 2.98 16.17 17.45
N ASN A 189 2.80 16.00 18.78
CA ASN A 189 3.81 15.43 19.69
C ASN A 189 3.40 14.06 20.25
N THR A 190 2.43 13.40 19.62
CA THR A 190 1.93 12.11 20.08
C THR A 190 2.62 10.98 19.31
N VAL A 191 3.08 9.95 20.02
CA VAL A 191 3.58 8.72 19.41
C VAL A 191 2.38 7.91 18.91
N MET A 192 2.34 7.65 17.62
CA MET A 192 1.29 6.86 16.97
C MET A 192 1.84 5.53 16.49
N ALA A 193 1.04 4.47 16.62
CA ALA A 193 1.39 3.16 16.11
C ALA A 193 1.12 3.08 14.59
N GLY A 194 2.06 2.52 13.86
CA GLY A 194 1.97 2.29 12.42
C GLY A 194 2.77 1.07 12.01
N SER A 195 2.65 0.67 10.75
CA SER A 195 3.44 -0.41 10.19
C SER A 195 4.67 0.14 9.45
N TYR A 196 5.77 -0.60 9.52
CA TYR A 196 7.01 -0.26 8.81
C TYR A 196 7.28 -1.23 7.67
N ILE A 197 8.09 -0.80 6.71
CA ILE A 197 8.63 -1.71 5.72
C ILE A 197 9.57 -2.71 6.39
N ARG A 198 9.74 -3.85 5.77
CA ARG A 198 10.61 -4.91 6.28
C ARG A 198 12.05 -4.41 6.35
N PRO A 199 12.79 -4.65 7.45
CA PRO A 199 14.20 -4.27 7.56
C PRO A 199 15.06 -5.10 6.59
N PHE A 200 16.33 -4.71 6.44
CA PHE A 200 17.31 -5.52 5.71
C PHE A 200 17.29 -6.95 6.25
N THR A 201 17.04 -7.90 5.37
CA THR A 201 16.92 -9.31 5.74
C THR A 201 17.54 -10.17 4.64
N VAL A 202 18.33 -11.18 5.02
CA VAL A 202 18.87 -12.17 4.10
C VAL A 202 18.16 -13.50 4.35
N GLU A 203 17.73 -14.15 3.27
CA GLU A 203 17.02 -15.42 3.31
C GLU A 203 17.74 -16.43 2.41
N PHE A 204 17.91 -17.65 2.90
CA PHE A 204 18.47 -18.77 2.13
C PHE A 204 17.39 -19.83 1.92
N SER A 205 17.38 -20.41 0.76
CA SER A 205 16.46 -21.50 0.40
C SER A 205 17.16 -22.63 -0.30
N ALA A 206 16.68 -23.84 -0.08
CA ALA A 206 17.09 -25.03 -0.82
C ALA A 206 15.86 -25.82 -1.24
N GLN A 207 15.79 -26.22 -2.51
CA GLN A 207 14.71 -27.04 -3.05
C GLN A 207 15.30 -28.35 -3.58
N ILE A 208 14.78 -29.48 -3.10
CA ILE A 208 15.17 -30.83 -3.52
C ILE A 208 13.98 -31.47 -4.23
N LYS A 209 14.23 -32.00 -5.43
CA LYS A 209 13.25 -32.79 -6.20
C LYS A 209 13.63 -34.28 -6.05
N PHE A 210 12.69 -35.09 -5.63
CA PHE A 210 12.84 -36.52 -5.48
C PHE A 210 12.46 -37.29 -6.76
#